data_76bc46879c8b9d369b545d4a7fc92246
#
_entry.id   76bc46879c8b9d369b545d4a7fc92246
#
_cell.length_a   1.000
_cell.length_b   1.000
_cell.length_c   1.000
_cell.angle_alpha   90.00
_cell.angle_beta   90.00
_cell.angle_gamma   90.00
#
_symmetry.space_group_name_H-M   'P 1'
#
loop_
_entity.id
_entity.type
_entity.pdbx_description
1 polymer ?
#
loop_
_entity_poly.entity_id
_entity_poly.type
_entity_poly.pdbx_seq_one_letter_code
_entity_poly.pdbx_strand_id
1 'polypeptide(L)'
;MGHPFPIREIARQAGLSEATVDRVLNGRGGVRESTAREVHQAVADLRRQHAQIRLGGRTFMIDIVMQAPERFSTAVRGALEAELPSLRPAVMRSRFHFRESGPVAGLVAVLDRIAERGSQGVLLKAPDVPEVTAAVGRLVAAGIPVVTLVTDLPASGRLAYVGIDNRAAGATAAYLIGQWLGDRPGNVLVTISRGFFRGEEEREMGFRATLRALRPQRALVEITDSDGLDDTLRELVLGALRRDPQIRAVYSIGGGNVATVEAFDALGRDCRVFVAHDLDHDNTRLLREGRLSAVLHHDLRQDMRHACQIVMQAHRALPGAAHAWPSPIQVITPYNTPMGFPRPDH
;
A
#
# COMPACT_ATOMS: atom_id res chain seq x y z
N MET A 1 -37.01 1.95 -25.88
CA MET A 1 -35.69 2.56 -25.60
C MET A 1 -34.68 1.91 -26.55
N GLY A 2 -33.87 2.68 -27.27
CA GLY A 2 -32.86 2.12 -28.17
C GLY A 2 -31.77 1.40 -27.41
N HIS A 3 -31.33 0.24 -27.89
CA HIS A 3 -30.24 -0.53 -27.33
C HIS A 3 -28.90 0.23 -27.52
N PRO A 4 -27.93 0.14 -26.58
CA PRO A 4 -26.68 0.91 -26.66
C PRO A 4 -25.79 0.59 -27.86
N PHE A 5 -26.01 -0.56 -28.53
CA PHE A 5 -25.29 -0.99 -29.72
C PHE A 5 -26.26 -1.37 -30.83
N PRO A 6 -25.88 -1.19 -32.13
CA PRO A 6 -26.63 -1.69 -33.28
C PRO A 6 -26.82 -3.21 -33.19
N ILE A 7 -28.00 -3.71 -33.55
CA ILE A 7 -28.31 -5.16 -33.55
C ILE A 7 -27.28 -5.94 -34.37
N ARG A 8 -26.86 -5.40 -35.51
CA ARG A 8 -25.84 -5.99 -36.39
C ARG A 8 -24.49 -6.21 -35.67
N GLU A 9 -24.08 -5.27 -34.82
CA GLU A 9 -22.83 -5.37 -34.06
C GLU A 9 -22.93 -6.46 -32.99
N ILE A 10 -24.06 -6.53 -32.28
CA ILE A 10 -24.33 -7.57 -31.28
C ILE A 10 -24.40 -8.95 -31.93
N ALA A 11 -25.06 -9.05 -33.11
CA ALA A 11 -25.18 -10.29 -33.86
C ALA A 11 -23.79 -10.81 -34.29
N ARG A 12 -22.94 -9.92 -34.78
CA ARG A 12 -21.56 -10.25 -35.15
C ARG A 12 -20.73 -10.70 -33.98
N GLN A 13 -20.86 -10.04 -32.82
CA GLN A 13 -20.15 -10.39 -31.58
C GLN A 13 -20.63 -11.72 -31.00
N ALA A 14 -21.92 -12.00 -31.05
CA ALA A 14 -22.53 -13.24 -30.55
C ALA A 14 -22.42 -14.42 -31.51
N GLY A 15 -22.02 -14.19 -32.82
CA GLY A 15 -22.04 -15.24 -33.82
C GLY A 15 -23.45 -15.69 -34.21
N LEU A 16 -24.46 -14.83 -34.06
CA LEU A 16 -25.88 -15.11 -34.26
C LEU A 16 -26.49 -14.27 -35.39
N SER A 17 -27.71 -14.65 -35.88
CA SER A 17 -28.44 -13.82 -36.83
C SER A 17 -29.00 -12.55 -36.15
N GLU A 18 -29.11 -11.45 -36.91
CA GLU A 18 -29.72 -10.20 -36.46
C GLU A 18 -31.16 -10.42 -35.95
N ALA A 19 -31.92 -11.29 -36.62
CA ALA A 19 -33.27 -11.65 -36.22
C ALA A 19 -33.34 -12.36 -34.87
N THR A 20 -32.34 -13.20 -34.55
CA THR A 20 -32.24 -13.87 -33.25
C THR A 20 -31.92 -12.86 -32.12
N VAL A 21 -30.97 -11.95 -32.38
CA VAL A 21 -30.60 -10.89 -31.44
C VAL A 21 -31.78 -9.95 -31.18
N ASP A 22 -32.51 -9.53 -32.24
CA ASP A 22 -33.70 -8.68 -32.11
C ASP A 22 -34.78 -9.32 -31.24
N ARG A 23 -35.04 -10.64 -31.42
CA ARG A 23 -35.99 -11.36 -30.57
C ARG A 23 -35.60 -11.37 -29.11
N VAL A 24 -34.33 -11.62 -28.80
CA VAL A 24 -33.81 -11.64 -27.42
C VAL A 24 -33.93 -10.27 -26.77
N LEU A 25 -33.45 -9.23 -27.44
CA LEU A 25 -33.43 -7.86 -26.91
C LEU A 25 -34.82 -7.27 -26.69
N ASN A 26 -35.78 -7.66 -27.53
CA ASN A 26 -37.17 -7.20 -27.43
C ASN A 26 -38.10 -8.19 -26.68
N GLY A 27 -37.53 -9.21 -26.03
CA GLY A 27 -38.29 -10.16 -25.20
C GLY A 27 -39.31 -11.01 -26.03
N ARG A 28 -39.09 -11.16 -27.33
CA ARG A 28 -39.96 -11.97 -28.22
C ARG A 28 -39.57 -13.44 -28.04
N GLY A 29 -40.53 -14.25 -27.61
CA GLY A 29 -40.34 -15.66 -27.32
C GLY A 29 -39.79 -16.51 -28.48
N GLY A 30 -39.44 -17.77 -28.21
CA GLY A 30 -38.97 -18.72 -29.22
C GLY A 30 -37.45 -18.80 -29.35
N VAL A 31 -36.68 -18.23 -28.40
CA VAL A 31 -35.21 -18.33 -28.33
C VAL A 31 -34.84 -19.19 -27.11
N ARG A 32 -33.87 -20.08 -27.29
CA ARG A 32 -33.34 -20.91 -26.20
C ARG A 32 -32.64 -20.03 -25.17
N GLU A 33 -32.72 -20.42 -23.90
CA GLU A 33 -32.09 -19.66 -22.81
C GLU A 33 -30.55 -19.54 -22.96
N SER A 34 -29.89 -20.59 -23.49
CA SER A 34 -28.47 -20.53 -23.85
C SER A 34 -28.15 -19.42 -24.84
N THR A 35 -28.96 -19.30 -25.89
CA THR A 35 -28.81 -18.27 -26.94
C THR A 35 -29.09 -16.87 -26.38
N ALA A 36 -30.05 -16.74 -25.48
CA ALA A 36 -30.30 -15.46 -24.79
C ALA A 36 -29.09 -15.05 -23.93
N ARG A 37 -28.45 -15.98 -23.22
CA ARG A 37 -27.22 -15.73 -22.46
C ARG A 37 -26.06 -15.30 -23.37
N GLU A 38 -25.89 -15.91 -24.54
CA GLU A 38 -24.89 -15.52 -25.55
C GLU A 38 -25.09 -14.08 -26.03
N VAL A 39 -26.33 -13.65 -26.28
CA VAL A 39 -26.62 -12.26 -26.66
C VAL A 39 -26.28 -11.29 -25.52
N HIS A 40 -26.68 -11.60 -24.28
CA HIS A 40 -26.34 -10.75 -23.13
C HIS A 40 -24.85 -10.69 -22.87
N GLN A 41 -24.13 -11.80 -23.05
CA GLN A 41 -22.68 -11.82 -22.96
C GLN A 41 -22.04 -10.96 -24.04
N ALA A 42 -22.49 -11.06 -25.30
CA ALA A 42 -22.00 -10.24 -26.41
C ALA A 42 -22.19 -8.74 -26.15
N VAL A 43 -23.33 -8.34 -25.57
CA VAL A 43 -23.57 -6.95 -25.16
C VAL A 43 -22.60 -6.49 -24.08
N ALA A 44 -22.31 -7.36 -23.10
CA ALA A 44 -21.35 -7.06 -22.04
C ALA A 44 -19.93 -6.92 -22.58
N ASP A 45 -19.55 -7.77 -23.56
CA ASP A 45 -18.25 -7.73 -24.24
C ASP A 45 -18.09 -6.44 -25.06
N LEU A 46 -19.10 -6.07 -25.85
CA LEU A 46 -19.12 -4.83 -26.60
C LEU A 46 -19.02 -3.59 -25.70
N ARG A 47 -19.71 -3.59 -24.55
CA ARG A 47 -19.56 -2.52 -23.55
C ARG A 47 -18.11 -2.40 -23.06
N ARG A 48 -17.44 -3.51 -22.77
CA ARG A 48 -16.03 -3.53 -22.37
C ARG A 48 -15.12 -3.02 -23.49
N GLN A 49 -15.31 -3.51 -24.72
CA GLN A 49 -14.52 -3.10 -25.90
C GLN A 49 -14.71 -1.60 -26.23
N HIS A 50 -15.96 -1.11 -26.20
CA HIS A 50 -16.23 0.33 -26.44
C HIS A 50 -15.69 1.21 -25.31
N ALA A 51 -15.72 0.75 -24.06
CA ALA A 51 -15.06 1.43 -22.94
C ALA A 51 -13.55 1.53 -23.19
N GLN A 52 -12.91 0.45 -23.67
CA GLN A 52 -11.50 0.43 -24.05
C GLN A 52 -11.18 1.37 -25.22
N ILE A 53 -12.03 1.41 -26.26
CA ILE A 53 -11.85 2.29 -27.44
C ILE A 53 -12.05 3.76 -27.08
N ARG A 54 -13.06 4.09 -26.27
CA ARG A 54 -13.33 5.48 -25.83
C ARG A 54 -12.22 6.03 -24.91
N LEU A 55 -11.46 5.16 -24.28
CA LEU A 55 -10.33 5.50 -23.41
C LEU A 55 -8.99 5.47 -24.14
N GLY A 56 -8.97 4.91 -25.36
CA GLY A 56 -7.80 4.93 -26.21
C GLY A 56 -7.34 6.36 -26.48
N GLY A 57 -6.35 6.83 -25.72
CA GLY A 57 -5.79 8.18 -25.80
C GLY A 57 -6.11 9.12 -24.63
N ARG A 58 -7.00 8.78 -23.68
CA ARG A 58 -7.21 9.62 -22.50
C ARG A 58 -6.00 9.51 -21.56
N THR A 59 -5.32 10.63 -21.35
CA THR A 59 -4.21 10.73 -20.41
C THR A 59 -4.73 11.10 -19.03
N PHE A 60 -4.33 10.33 -18.02
CA PHE A 60 -4.54 10.62 -16.62
C PHE A 60 -3.24 11.15 -16.02
N MET A 61 -3.25 12.37 -15.53
CA MET A 61 -2.14 12.92 -14.76
C MET A 61 -2.48 12.79 -13.28
N ILE A 62 -1.73 11.96 -12.56
CA ILE A 62 -1.90 11.74 -11.11
C ILE A 62 -0.71 12.33 -10.35
N ASP A 63 -0.96 12.72 -9.12
CA ASP A 63 0.06 13.23 -8.21
C ASP A 63 0.30 12.22 -7.08
N ILE A 64 1.55 11.87 -6.84
CA ILE A 64 1.96 11.02 -5.73
C ILE A 64 2.64 11.91 -4.70
N VAL A 65 1.96 12.11 -3.57
CA VAL A 65 2.42 12.96 -2.47
C VAL A 65 2.77 12.09 -1.28
N MET A 66 4.03 12.11 -0.87
CA MET A 66 4.47 11.23 0.22
C MET A 66 5.44 11.95 1.17
N GLN A 67 5.21 11.73 2.46
CA GLN A 67 6.22 11.94 3.49
C GLN A 67 6.71 10.55 3.96
N ALA A 68 7.95 10.23 3.60
CA ALA A 68 8.57 8.93 3.88
C ALA A 68 10.08 9.00 3.63
N PRO A 69 10.90 8.14 4.25
CA PRO A 69 12.31 8.01 3.93
C PRO A 69 12.53 7.77 2.43
N GLU A 70 13.64 8.28 1.90
CA GLU A 70 13.96 8.23 0.46
C GLU A 70 13.96 6.81 -0.09
N ARG A 71 14.48 5.83 0.67
CA ARG A 71 14.47 4.40 0.31
C ARG A 71 13.07 3.89 -0.01
N PHE A 72 12.06 4.27 0.80
CA PHE A 72 10.67 3.84 0.61
C PHE A 72 10.00 4.60 -0.56
N SER A 73 10.22 5.91 -0.65
CA SER A 73 9.70 6.72 -1.77
C SER A 73 10.25 6.24 -3.12
N THR A 74 11.53 5.84 -3.17
CA THR A 74 12.16 5.24 -4.36
C THR A 74 11.52 3.90 -4.72
N ALA A 75 11.24 3.04 -3.73
CA ALA A 75 10.56 1.76 -3.97
C ALA A 75 9.14 1.96 -4.54
N VAL A 76 8.37 2.91 -3.98
CA VAL A 76 7.03 3.26 -4.49
C VAL A 76 7.09 3.82 -5.90
N ARG A 77 8.05 4.72 -6.19
CA ARG A 77 8.26 5.24 -7.56
C ARG A 77 8.52 4.11 -8.53
N GLY A 78 9.49 3.25 -8.24
CA GLY A 78 9.84 2.11 -9.10
C GLY A 78 8.67 1.16 -9.32
N ALA A 79 7.88 0.86 -8.26
CA ALA A 79 6.69 0.05 -8.35
C ALA A 79 5.63 0.66 -9.27
N LEU A 80 5.34 1.96 -9.13
CA LEU A 80 4.40 2.65 -10.00
C LEU A 80 4.88 2.69 -11.45
N GLU A 81 6.11 3.12 -11.69
CA GLU A 81 6.69 3.22 -13.05
C GLU A 81 6.69 1.88 -13.77
N ALA A 82 6.93 0.77 -13.06
CA ALA A 82 6.84 -0.59 -13.62
C ALA A 82 5.39 -0.97 -14.02
N GLU A 83 4.38 -0.42 -13.36
CA GLU A 83 2.97 -0.72 -13.64
C GLU A 83 2.35 0.21 -14.69
N LEU A 84 2.86 1.43 -14.88
CA LEU A 84 2.30 2.41 -15.83
C LEU A 84 2.04 1.85 -17.24
N PRO A 85 2.93 1.03 -17.84
CA PRO A 85 2.69 0.49 -19.18
C PRO A 85 1.51 -0.49 -19.26
N SER A 86 1.19 -1.15 -18.14
CA SER A 86 0.12 -2.17 -18.05
C SER A 86 -1.24 -1.60 -17.68
N LEU A 87 -1.33 -0.32 -17.28
CA LEU A 87 -2.55 0.35 -16.84
C LEU A 87 -3.44 0.76 -18.02
N ARG A 88 -3.81 -0.24 -18.82
CA ARG A 88 -4.75 -0.05 -19.94
C ARG A 88 -6.19 0.08 -19.42
N PRO A 89 -7.06 0.83 -20.10
CA PRO A 89 -6.90 1.44 -21.44
C PRO A 89 -6.38 2.88 -21.42
N ALA A 90 -6.11 3.47 -20.26
CA ALA A 90 -5.65 4.84 -20.14
C ALA A 90 -4.11 4.96 -20.22
N VAL A 91 -3.63 6.11 -20.65
CA VAL A 91 -2.22 6.49 -20.51
C VAL A 91 -2.08 7.20 -19.17
N MET A 92 -1.41 6.56 -18.21
CA MET A 92 -1.15 7.16 -16.90
C MET A 92 0.18 7.91 -16.92
N ARG A 93 0.19 9.13 -16.40
CA ARG A 93 1.38 9.95 -16.13
C ARG A 93 1.39 10.34 -14.67
N SER A 94 2.56 10.40 -14.07
CA SER A 94 2.73 10.67 -12.65
C SER A 94 3.62 11.87 -12.38
N ARG A 95 3.28 12.64 -11.36
CA ARG A 95 4.11 13.69 -10.77
C ARG A 95 4.39 13.30 -9.33
N PHE A 96 5.66 13.31 -8.94
CA PHE A 96 6.10 12.89 -7.61
C PHE A 96 6.44 14.10 -6.75
N HIS A 97 5.90 14.12 -5.53
CA HIS A 97 6.12 15.13 -4.50
C HIS A 97 6.57 14.42 -3.22
N PHE A 98 7.83 14.04 -3.17
CA PHE A 98 8.42 13.30 -2.07
C PHE A 98 9.17 14.20 -1.11
N ARG A 99 9.05 13.89 0.18
CA ARG A 99 9.73 14.53 1.29
C ARG A 99 10.09 13.49 2.32
N GLU A 100 11.28 13.49 2.85
CA GLU A 100 11.65 12.59 3.95
C GLU A 100 11.03 13.05 5.25
N SER A 101 11.19 14.32 5.56
CA SER A 101 10.69 14.95 6.79
C SER A 101 10.30 16.41 6.52
N GLY A 102 9.81 17.08 7.53
CA GLY A 102 9.51 18.50 7.47
C GLY A 102 8.14 18.87 8.04
N PRO A 103 7.85 20.18 8.14
CA PRO A 103 6.61 20.65 8.73
C PRO A 103 5.39 20.27 7.88
N VAL A 104 4.29 19.94 8.54
CA VAL A 104 2.99 19.60 7.92
C VAL A 104 2.53 20.70 6.95
N ALA A 105 2.75 21.97 7.29
CA ALA A 105 2.41 23.11 6.44
C ALA A 105 2.99 23.02 5.02
N GLY A 106 4.20 22.48 4.88
CA GLY A 106 4.80 22.30 3.56
C GLY A 106 4.13 21.18 2.74
N LEU A 107 3.64 20.13 3.39
CA LEU A 107 2.83 19.08 2.75
C LEU A 107 1.47 19.64 2.32
N VAL A 108 0.80 20.36 3.21
CA VAL A 108 -0.48 21.04 2.94
C VAL A 108 -0.35 21.98 1.75
N ALA A 109 0.72 22.79 1.68
CA ALA A 109 0.97 23.67 0.54
C ALA A 109 1.14 22.92 -0.80
N VAL A 110 1.66 21.69 -0.79
CA VAL A 110 1.71 20.84 -1.99
C VAL A 110 0.31 20.42 -2.40
N LEU A 111 -0.52 19.94 -1.45
CA LEU A 111 -1.90 19.53 -1.71
C LEU A 111 -2.76 20.67 -2.23
N ASP A 112 -2.60 21.87 -1.67
CA ASP A 112 -3.33 23.08 -2.10
C ASP A 112 -2.95 23.48 -3.53
N ARG A 113 -1.67 23.49 -3.89
CA ARG A 113 -1.25 23.73 -5.27
C ARG A 113 -1.79 22.69 -6.26
N ILE A 114 -1.96 21.43 -5.82
CA ILE A 114 -2.58 20.40 -6.65
C ILE A 114 -4.07 20.69 -6.81
N ALA A 115 -4.76 21.12 -5.76
CA ALA A 115 -6.18 21.52 -5.83
C ALA A 115 -6.42 22.67 -6.80
N GLU A 116 -5.56 23.69 -6.79
CA GLU A 116 -5.60 24.84 -7.69
C GLU A 116 -5.28 24.49 -9.15
N ARG A 117 -4.23 23.72 -9.36
CA ARG A 117 -3.73 23.34 -10.70
C ARG A 117 -4.62 22.29 -11.38
N GLY A 118 -5.25 21.43 -10.59
CA GLY A 118 -5.96 20.24 -11.07
C GLY A 118 -5.07 18.98 -11.19
N SER A 119 -5.72 17.85 -10.97
CA SER A 119 -5.17 16.49 -11.11
C SER A 119 -6.31 15.52 -11.41
N GLN A 120 -6.01 14.36 -11.99
CA GLN A 120 -6.99 13.28 -12.11
C GLN A 120 -7.01 12.37 -10.89
N GLY A 121 -6.08 12.53 -9.95
CA GLY A 121 -6.08 11.80 -8.68
C GLY A 121 -4.82 12.06 -7.88
N VAL A 122 -4.92 11.92 -6.57
CA VAL A 122 -3.80 12.03 -5.63
C VAL A 122 -3.64 10.70 -4.91
N LEU A 123 -2.43 10.12 -4.99
CA LEU A 123 -2.01 9.01 -4.13
C LEU A 123 -1.23 9.60 -2.96
N LEU A 124 -1.71 9.42 -1.74
CA LEU A 124 -1.26 10.17 -0.57
C LEU A 124 -0.75 9.27 0.55
N LYS A 125 0.50 9.49 1.00
CA LYS A 125 1.02 9.02 2.29
C LYS A 125 1.38 10.23 3.14
N ALA A 126 0.61 10.47 4.20
CA ALA A 126 0.72 11.66 5.03
C ALA A 126 0.40 11.37 6.51
N PRO A 127 0.84 12.22 7.45
CA PRO A 127 0.41 12.17 8.84
C PRO A 127 -1.11 12.35 8.99
N ASP A 128 -1.71 11.66 9.95
CA ASP A 128 -3.14 11.78 10.29
C ASP A 128 -3.36 12.97 11.25
N VAL A 129 -3.36 14.17 10.69
CA VAL A 129 -3.53 15.42 11.44
C VAL A 129 -4.62 16.28 10.80
N PRO A 130 -5.30 17.16 11.58
CA PRO A 130 -6.43 17.94 11.08
C PRO A 130 -6.13 18.80 9.84
N GLU A 131 -4.92 19.35 9.75
CA GLU A 131 -4.50 20.20 8.63
C GLU A 131 -4.43 19.41 7.31
N VAL A 132 -3.95 18.16 7.36
CA VAL A 132 -3.92 17.26 6.19
C VAL A 132 -5.34 16.83 5.83
N THR A 133 -6.16 16.47 6.81
CA THR A 133 -7.59 16.15 6.61
C THR A 133 -8.32 17.29 5.92
N ALA A 134 -8.11 18.54 6.35
CA ALA A 134 -8.69 19.72 5.72
C ALA A 134 -8.19 19.92 4.28
N ALA A 135 -6.90 19.69 4.01
CA ALA A 135 -6.33 19.78 2.65
C ALA A 135 -6.91 18.71 1.72
N VAL A 136 -7.11 17.48 2.21
CA VAL A 136 -7.80 16.42 1.45
C VAL A 136 -9.24 16.86 1.14
N GLY A 137 -9.94 17.48 2.09
CA GLY A 137 -11.27 18.04 1.85
C GLY A 137 -11.31 19.05 0.69
N ARG A 138 -10.30 19.92 0.57
CA ARG A 138 -10.19 20.87 -0.56
C ARG A 138 -9.94 20.17 -1.89
N LEU A 139 -9.10 19.13 -1.94
CA LEU A 139 -8.91 18.30 -3.13
C LEU A 139 -10.23 17.66 -3.58
N VAL A 140 -10.97 17.06 -2.64
CA VAL A 140 -12.26 16.42 -2.92
C VAL A 140 -13.29 17.46 -3.41
N ALA A 141 -13.34 18.65 -2.80
CA ALA A 141 -14.20 19.75 -3.25
C ALA A 141 -13.83 20.22 -4.67
N ALA A 142 -12.56 20.12 -5.07
CA ALA A 142 -12.11 20.40 -6.44
C ALA A 142 -12.36 19.22 -7.42
N GLY A 143 -13.05 18.15 -6.97
CA GLY A 143 -13.37 16.98 -7.79
C GLY A 143 -12.16 16.03 -8.01
N ILE A 144 -11.11 16.13 -7.20
CA ILE A 144 -9.90 15.33 -7.30
C ILE A 144 -10.01 14.15 -6.32
N PRO A 145 -10.11 12.90 -6.79
CA PRO A 145 -10.14 11.73 -5.92
C PRO A 145 -8.80 11.53 -5.22
N VAL A 146 -8.86 11.25 -3.92
CA VAL A 146 -7.68 10.96 -3.09
C VAL A 146 -7.70 9.51 -2.64
N VAL A 147 -6.61 8.79 -2.89
CA VAL A 147 -6.38 7.43 -2.40
C VAL A 147 -5.20 7.47 -1.43
N THR A 148 -5.43 7.06 -0.18
CA THR A 148 -4.36 6.96 0.81
C THR A 148 -3.57 5.66 0.63
N LEU A 149 -2.26 5.72 0.89
CA LEU A 149 -1.32 4.61 0.71
C LEU A 149 -0.60 4.29 2.02
N VAL A 150 -0.49 3.00 2.37
CA VAL A 150 0.34 2.48 3.48
C VAL A 150 -0.14 2.93 4.87
N THR A 151 -0.54 4.17 5.01
CA THR A 151 -1.18 4.77 6.19
C THR A 151 -2.48 5.44 5.79
N ASP A 152 -3.46 5.41 6.65
CA ASP A 152 -4.80 5.89 6.33
C ASP A 152 -5.14 7.23 6.98
N LEU A 153 -6.14 7.92 6.40
CA LEU A 153 -6.75 9.16 6.88
C LEU A 153 -8.28 8.97 6.95
N PRO A 154 -8.80 8.14 7.85
CA PRO A 154 -10.21 7.75 7.81
C PRO A 154 -11.20 8.88 8.10
N ALA A 155 -10.75 9.92 8.83
CA ALA A 155 -11.56 11.12 9.09
C ALA A 155 -11.61 12.10 7.90
N SER A 156 -10.84 11.84 6.83
CA SER A 156 -10.82 12.68 5.62
C SER A 156 -11.86 12.21 4.59
N GLY A 157 -12.13 13.04 3.59
CA GLY A 157 -12.97 12.70 2.45
C GLY A 157 -12.27 11.82 1.39
N ARG A 158 -11.21 11.09 1.74
CA ARG A 158 -10.50 10.19 0.82
C ARG A 158 -11.45 9.16 0.20
N LEU A 159 -11.17 8.78 -1.04
CA LEU A 159 -11.98 7.81 -1.78
C LEU A 159 -11.76 6.38 -1.27
N ALA A 160 -10.50 6.01 -1.06
CA ALA A 160 -10.12 4.66 -0.62
C ALA A 160 -8.75 4.67 0.07
N TYR A 161 -8.47 3.60 0.82
CA TYR A 161 -7.17 3.26 1.35
C TYR A 161 -6.61 2.04 0.62
N VAL A 162 -5.35 2.08 0.23
CA VAL A 162 -4.60 0.96 -0.36
C VAL A 162 -3.38 0.67 0.50
N GLY A 163 -3.29 -0.53 1.01
CA GLY A 163 -2.23 -1.00 1.89
C GLY A 163 -2.69 -2.20 2.71
N ILE A 164 -1.85 -2.65 3.63
CA ILE A 164 -2.15 -3.78 4.53
C ILE A 164 -3.07 -3.34 5.67
N ASP A 165 -3.69 -4.32 6.35
CA ASP A 165 -4.22 -4.13 7.69
C ASP A 165 -3.03 -3.97 8.66
N ASN A 166 -2.76 -2.73 9.04
CA ASN A 166 -1.61 -2.39 9.88
C ASN A 166 -1.74 -3.00 11.29
N ARG A 167 -2.95 -3.14 11.82
CA ARG A 167 -3.17 -3.77 13.11
C ARG A 167 -2.88 -5.27 13.06
N ALA A 168 -3.32 -5.95 12.01
CA ALA A 168 -3.01 -7.35 11.76
C ALA A 168 -1.51 -7.56 11.53
N ALA A 169 -0.83 -6.62 10.86
CA ALA A 169 0.62 -6.67 10.65
C ALA A 169 1.38 -6.60 11.98
N GLY A 170 1.00 -5.68 12.88
CA GLY A 170 1.55 -5.63 14.24
C GLY A 170 1.32 -6.91 15.03
N ALA A 171 0.10 -7.47 14.97
CA ALA A 171 -0.22 -8.75 15.60
C ALA A 171 0.63 -9.90 15.05
N THR A 172 0.86 -9.92 13.73
CA THR A 172 1.74 -10.90 13.06
C THR A 172 3.17 -10.78 13.56
N ALA A 173 3.72 -9.56 13.67
CA ALA A 173 5.06 -9.34 14.24
C ALA A 173 5.18 -9.88 15.66
N ALA A 174 4.18 -9.61 16.51
CA ALA A 174 4.14 -10.10 17.90
C ALA A 174 4.10 -11.62 17.95
N TYR A 175 3.31 -12.26 17.09
CA TYR A 175 3.26 -13.71 16.97
C TYR A 175 4.63 -14.29 16.60
N LEU A 176 5.26 -13.77 15.54
CA LEU A 176 6.57 -14.23 15.09
C LEU A 176 7.64 -14.08 16.17
N ILE A 177 7.75 -12.91 16.81
CA ILE A 177 8.68 -12.65 17.89
C ILE A 177 8.40 -13.59 19.07
N GLY A 178 7.14 -13.76 19.44
CA GLY A 178 6.73 -14.64 20.53
C GLY A 178 7.10 -16.11 20.29
N GLN A 179 6.94 -16.60 19.03
CA GLN A 179 7.29 -17.97 18.67
C GLN A 179 8.81 -18.19 18.58
N TRP A 180 9.54 -17.28 17.96
CA TRP A 180 10.98 -17.47 17.72
C TRP A 180 11.83 -17.23 18.97
N LEU A 181 11.43 -16.32 19.86
CA LEU A 181 12.04 -16.24 21.20
C LEU A 181 11.62 -17.42 22.09
N GLY A 182 10.43 -17.97 21.91
CA GLY A 182 9.90 -19.05 22.74
C GLY A 182 9.84 -18.65 24.21
N ASP A 183 10.32 -19.50 25.10
CA ASP A 183 10.37 -19.25 26.55
C ASP A 183 11.71 -18.64 27.02
N ARG A 184 12.62 -18.34 26.08
CA ARG A 184 13.91 -17.72 26.40
C ARG A 184 13.67 -16.31 26.97
N PRO A 185 14.40 -15.90 28.01
CA PRO A 185 14.27 -14.55 28.54
C PRO A 185 14.71 -13.50 27.54
N GLY A 186 14.08 -12.36 27.57
CA GLY A 186 14.42 -11.22 26.73
C GLY A 186 13.27 -10.25 26.55
N ASN A 187 13.59 -8.96 26.65
CA ASN A 187 12.68 -7.86 26.38
C ASN A 187 12.68 -7.53 24.88
N VAL A 188 11.63 -6.87 24.43
CA VAL A 188 11.47 -6.46 23.03
C VAL A 188 11.58 -4.95 22.91
N LEU A 189 12.51 -4.49 22.08
CA LEU A 189 12.61 -3.10 21.67
C LEU A 189 11.61 -2.84 20.53
N VAL A 190 10.80 -1.80 20.67
CA VAL A 190 9.88 -1.32 19.63
C VAL A 190 10.31 0.07 19.20
N THR A 191 10.55 0.26 17.91
CA THR A 191 10.89 1.57 17.34
C THR A 191 9.76 2.11 16.48
N ILE A 192 9.28 3.32 16.78
CA ILE A 192 8.18 3.99 16.10
C ILE A 192 8.68 5.38 15.67
N SER A 193 8.27 5.85 14.50
CA SER A 193 8.61 7.22 14.11
C SER A 193 7.68 8.25 14.76
N ARG A 194 8.21 9.47 14.96
CA ARG A 194 7.48 10.61 15.54
C ARG A 194 6.41 11.21 14.60
N GLY A 195 6.18 10.60 13.45
CA GLY A 195 5.49 11.24 12.33
C GLY A 195 3.97 11.26 12.39
N PHE A 196 3.30 10.82 13.45
CA PHE A 196 1.84 10.74 13.57
C PHE A 196 1.18 9.95 12.42
N PHE A 197 1.85 8.90 11.94
CA PHE A 197 1.30 8.03 10.93
C PHE A 197 0.38 6.99 11.56
N ARG A 198 -0.89 7.07 11.26
CA ARG A 198 -1.90 6.14 11.78
C ARG A 198 -1.53 4.67 11.57
N GLY A 199 -0.93 4.34 10.42
CA GLY A 199 -0.49 2.97 10.15
C GLY A 199 0.55 2.47 11.15
N GLU A 200 1.47 3.32 11.62
CA GLU A 200 2.45 2.96 12.63
C GLU A 200 1.81 2.78 14.01
N GLU A 201 0.87 3.65 14.38
CA GLU A 201 0.09 3.53 15.62
C GLU A 201 -0.73 2.23 15.63
N GLU A 202 -1.39 1.90 14.52
CA GLU A 202 -2.15 0.66 14.39
C GLU A 202 -1.26 -0.59 14.48
N ARG A 203 -0.05 -0.56 13.87
CA ARG A 203 0.95 -1.63 14.01
C ARG A 203 1.37 -1.80 15.47
N GLU A 204 1.65 -0.70 16.16
CA GLU A 204 2.02 -0.71 17.57
C GLU A 204 0.89 -1.27 18.44
N MET A 205 -0.34 -0.80 18.28
CA MET A 205 -1.49 -1.31 19.01
C MET A 205 -1.71 -2.81 18.82
N GLY A 206 -1.63 -3.29 17.56
CA GLY A 206 -1.75 -4.71 17.24
C GLY A 206 -0.65 -5.55 17.85
N PHE A 207 0.59 -5.06 17.78
CA PHE A 207 1.75 -5.70 18.37
C PHE A 207 1.62 -5.83 19.90
N ARG A 208 1.38 -4.72 20.58
CA ARG A 208 1.26 -4.67 22.05
C ARG A 208 0.15 -5.57 22.56
N ALA A 209 -1.04 -5.48 21.97
CA ALA A 209 -2.19 -6.29 22.39
C ALA A 209 -1.89 -7.79 22.25
N THR A 210 -1.32 -8.20 21.11
CA THR A 210 -1.03 -9.60 20.82
C THR A 210 0.15 -10.12 21.68
N LEU A 211 1.23 -9.36 21.82
CA LEU A 211 2.36 -9.80 22.64
C LEU A 211 1.95 -9.95 24.11
N ARG A 212 1.16 -9.03 24.65
CA ARG A 212 0.64 -9.12 26.02
C ARG A 212 -0.23 -10.36 26.23
N ALA A 213 -1.04 -10.72 25.24
CA ALA A 213 -1.88 -11.92 25.31
C ALA A 213 -1.06 -13.22 25.22
N LEU A 214 -0.04 -13.26 24.37
CA LEU A 214 0.78 -14.47 24.15
C LEU A 214 1.91 -14.63 25.17
N ARG A 215 2.51 -13.54 25.63
CA ARG A 215 3.74 -13.49 26.45
C ARG A 215 3.66 -12.34 27.46
N PRO A 216 2.74 -12.39 28.43
CA PRO A 216 2.49 -11.27 29.37
C PRO A 216 3.70 -10.85 30.22
N GLN A 217 4.66 -11.76 30.40
CA GLN A 217 5.88 -11.51 31.15
C GLN A 217 6.96 -10.76 30.37
N ARG A 218 6.80 -10.56 29.04
CA ARG A 218 7.80 -9.83 28.25
C ARG A 218 7.60 -8.34 28.36
N ALA A 219 8.64 -7.65 28.81
CA ALA A 219 8.65 -6.21 28.83
C ALA A 219 8.89 -5.64 27.43
N LEU A 220 8.23 -4.52 27.13
CA LEU A 220 8.45 -3.69 25.96
C LEU A 220 9.27 -2.47 26.35
N VAL A 221 10.31 -2.20 25.56
CA VAL A 221 11.09 -0.97 25.62
C VAL A 221 10.79 -0.18 24.35
N GLU A 222 10.37 1.06 24.48
CA GLU A 222 9.88 1.85 23.35
C GLU A 222 10.80 3.01 23.05
N ILE A 223 11.00 3.24 21.76
CA ILE A 223 11.60 4.45 21.21
C ILE A 223 10.55 5.08 20.30
N THR A 224 10.02 6.23 20.74
CA THR A 224 8.95 6.98 20.05
C THR A 224 9.45 8.33 19.52
N ASP A 225 10.66 8.74 19.87
CA ASP A 225 11.25 10.03 19.55
C ASP A 225 12.14 10.03 18.31
N SER A 226 12.03 8.99 17.47
CA SER A 226 12.74 8.85 16.22
C SER A 226 12.01 9.56 15.05
N ASP A 227 12.77 10.08 14.11
CA ASP A 227 12.26 10.54 12.81
C ASP A 227 12.25 9.41 11.75
N GLY A 228 12.62 8.18 12.15
CA GLY A 228 12.74 7.02 11.27
C GLY A 228 14.03 7.01 10.44
N LEU A 229 14.93 7.98 10.67
CA LEU A 229 16.24 8.08 10.02
C LEU A 229 17.34 7.45 10.90
N ASP A 230 18.38 6.96 10.26
CA ASP A 230 19.44 6.18 10.93
C ASP A 230 20.23 7.00 11.95
N ASP A 231 20.57 8.25 11.65
CA ASP A 231 21.42 9.06 12.53
C ASP A 231 20.84 9.28 13.92
N THR A 232 19.56 9.66 13.98
CA THR A 232 18.85 9.89 15.25
C THR A 232 18.59 8.59 16.00
N LEU A 233 18.21 7.54 15.27
CA LEU A 233 17.80 6.27 15.89
C LEU A 233 18.96 5.54 16.52
N ARG A 234 20.16 5.59 15.96
CA ARG A 234 21.37 4.93 16.47
C ARG A 234 21.62 5.28 17.94
N GLU A 235 21.65 6.58 18.26
CA GLU A 235 21.90 7.03 19.64
C GLU A 235 20.78 6.64 20.61
N LEU A 236 19.52 6.71 20.15
CA LEU A 236 18.38 6.29 20.97
C LEU A 236 18.42 4.79 21.29
N VAL A 237 18.77 3.95 20.30
CA VAL A 237 18.91 2.50 20.48
C VAL A 237 20.09 2.17 21.40
N LEU A 238 21.25 2.80 21.20
CA LEU A 238 22.40 2.64 22.10
C LEU A 238 22.03 2.97 23.57
N GLY A 239 21.30 4.07 23.76
CA GLY A 239 20.79 4.45 25.09
C GLY A 239 19.84 3.42 25.68
N ALA A 240 18.90 2.88 24.91
CA ALA A 240 17.98 1.85 25.35
C ALA A 240 18.70 0.55 25.69
N LEU A 241 19.63 0.10 24.85
CA LEU A 241 20.41 -1.11 25.06
C LEU A 241 21.31 -1.05 26.32
N ARG A 242 21.87 0.14 26.62
CA ARG A 242 22.66 0.35 27.86
C ARG A 242 21.78 0.32 29.12
N ARG A 243 20.56 0.88 29.06
CA ARG A 243 19.61 0.89 30.18
C ARG A 243 19.00 -0.47 30.47
N ASP A 244 18.73 -1.25 29.42
CA ASP A 244 18.12 -2.57 29.54
C ASP A 244 18.96 -3.65 28.85
N PRO A 245 19.80 -4.38 29.65
CA PRO A 245 20.59 -5.50 29.17
C PRO A 245 19.74 -6.71 28.72
N GLN A 246 18.45 -6.75 29.03
CA GLN A 246 17.56 -7.87 28.67
C GLN A 246 16.95 -7.75 27.27
N ILE A 247 17.12 -6.65 26.57
CA ILE A 247 16.63 -6.53 25.17
C ILE A 247 17.31 -7.59 24.30
N ARG A 248 16.53 -8.46 23.67
CA ARG A 248 16.97 -9.57 22.79
C ARG A 248 16.21 -9.65 21.49
N ALA A 249 15.16 -8.85 21.33
CA ALA A 249 14.40 -8.77 20.10
C ALA A 249 14.06 -7.34 19.75
N VAL A 250 13.78 -7.10 18.46
CA VAL A 250 13.38 -5.80 17.93
C VAL A 250 12.15 -5.97 17.06
N TYR A 251 11.19 -5.08 17.24
CA TYR A 251 10.14 -4.80 16.28
C TYR A 251 10.30 -3.38 15.77
N SER A 252 10.73 -3.25 14.52
CA SER A 252 10.89 -1.94 13.87
C SER A 252 9.65 -1.60 13.06
N ILE A 253 8.93 -0.58 13.48
CA ILE A 253 7.71 -0.09 12.84
C ILE A 253 8.03 1.03 11.86
N GLY A 254 8.90 1.97 12.25
CA GLY A 254 9.16 3.22 11.54
C GLY A 254 10.45 3.25 10.70
N GLY A 255 11.26 2.20 10.71
CA GLY A 255 12.54 2.17 9.97
C GLY A 255 13.77 2.35 10.85
N GLY A 256 14.93 2.77 10.25
CA GLY A 256 16.22 2.90 10.96
C GLY A 256 16.85 1.56 11.33
N ASN A 257 16.68 0.55 10.47
CA ASN A 257 17.08 -0.83 10.76
C ASN A 257 18.59 -1.02 10.72
N VAL A 258 19.29 -0.31 9.84
CA VAL A 258 20.76 -0.31 9.75
C VAL A 258 21.34 0.23 11.06
N ALA A 259 20.89 1.39 11.49
CA ALA A 259 21.32 2.02 12.75
C ALA A 259 21.04 1.15 13.99
N THR A 260 19.90 0.45 13.98
CA THR A 260 19.55 -0.48 15.06
C THR A 260 20.52 -1.66 15.11
N VAL A 261 20.85 -2.26 13.96
CA VAL A 261 21.84 -3.36 13.88
C VAL A 261 23.22 -2.87 14.33
N GLU A 262 23.67 -1.72 13.85
CA GLU A 262 24.95 -1.12 14.24
C GLU A 262 25.04 -0.82 15.75
N ALA A 263 23.93 -0.41 16.39
CA ALA A 263 23.89 -0.18 17.83
C ALA A 263 24.07 -1.49 18.64
N PHE A 264 23.47 -2.60 18.18
CA PHE A 264 23.71 -3.91 18.79
C PHE A 264 25.17 -4.34 18.63
N ASP A 265 25.76 -4.17 17.45
CA ASP A 265 27.16 -4.51 17.15
C ASP A 265 28.14 -3.70 17.99
N ALA A 266 27.91 -2.38 18.09
CA ALA A 266 28.77 -1.47 18.87
C ALA A 266 28.84 -1.84 20.36
N LEU A 267 27.83 -2.54 20.88
CA LEU A 267 27.80 -3.03 22.26
C LEU A 267 28.12 -4.53 22.39
N GLY A 268 28.48 -5.20 21.30
CA GLY A 268 28.75 -6.66 21.26
C GLY A 268 27.53 -7.48 21.69
N ARG A 269 26.31 -7.02 21.37
CA ARG A 269 25.06 -7.64 21.80
C ARG A 269 24.41 -8.42 20.69
N ASP A 270 23.81 -9.56 21.04
CA ASP A 270 23.07 -10.42 20.15
C ASP A 270 21.59 -10.00 20.10
N CYS A 271 21.10 -9.66 18.90
CA CYS A 271 19.67 -9.50 18.61
C CYS A 271 19.14 -10.81 18.03
N ARG A 272 18.42 -11.58 18.84
CA ARG A 272 17.96 -12.93 18.46
C ARG A 272 16.82 -12.97 17.47
N VAL A 273 15.94 -11.96 17.54
CA VAL A 273 14.78 -11.85 16.62
C VAL A 273 14.60 -10.39 16.27
N PHE A 274 14.68 -10.10 14.98
CA PHE A 274 14.43 -8.77 14.46
C PHE A 274 13.37 -8.84 13.36
N VAL A 275 12.21 -8.28 13.61
CA VAL A 275 11.12 -8.15 12.61
C VAL A 275 10.98 -6.68 12.22
N ALA A 276 11.01 -6.43 10.91
CA ALA A 276 10.90 -5.10 10.32
C ALA A 276 9.74 -5.02 9.32
N HIS A 277 9.49 -3.84 8.79
CA HIS A 277 8.53 -3.58 7.72
C HIS A 277 9.23 -3.16 6.44
N ASP A 278 8.57 -3.44 5.32
CA ASP A 278 8.88 -3.00 3.96
C ASP A 278 10.22 -3.54 3.41
N LEU A 279 10.14 -4.23 2.29
CA LEU A 279 11.29 -4.81 1.62
C LEU A 279 11.94 -3.76 0.71
N ASP A 280 12.85 -2.98 1.26
CA ASP A 280 13.72 -2.04 0.54
C ASP A 280 15.13 -2.61 0.33
N HIS A 281 16.04 -1.80 -0.21
CA HIS A 281 17.42 -2.20 -0.45
C HIS A 281 18.14 -2.61 0.84
N ASP A 282 17.99 -1.81 1.91
CA ASP A 282 18.70 -2.04 3.19
C ASP A 282 18.13 -3.25 3.92
N ASN A 283 16.80 -3.37 4.01
CA ASN A 283 16.15 -4.52 4.62
C ASN A 283 16.46 -5.81 3.85
N THR A 284 16.55 -5.75 2.53
CA THR A 284 16.95 -6.90 1.70
C THR A 284 18.37 -7.33 2.00
N ARG A 285 19.31 -6.39 2.14
CA ARG A 285 20.70 -6.67 2.52
C ARG A 285 20.77 -7.27 3.92
N LEU A 286 20.16 -6.62 4.93
CA LEU A 286 20.16 -7.09 6.31
C LEU A 286 19.51 -8.48 6.48
N LEU A 287 18.46 -8.76 5.69
CA LEU A 287 17.79 -10.05 5.68
C LEU A 287 18.72 -11.16 5.16
N ARG A 288 19.49 -10.87 4.08
CA ARG A 288 20.48 -11.80 3.54
C ARG A 288 21.66 -12.06 4.48
N GLU A 289 22.09 -11.02 5.18
CA GLU A 289 23.15 -11.10 6.19
C GLU A 289 22.68 -11.81 7.48
N GLY A 290 21.40 -12.24 7.54
CA GLY A 290 20.82 -12.85 8.73
C GLY A 290 20.65 -11.89 9.91
N ARG A 291 20.70 -10.57 9.65
CA ARG A 291 20.54 -9.53 10.70
C ARG A 291 19.05 -9.24 10.98
N LEU A 292 18.19 -9.44 10.00
CA LEU A 292 16.74 -9.47 10.16
C LEU A 292 16.24 -10.90 10.12
N SER A 293 15.30 -11.24 11.01
CA SER A 293 14.64 -12.54 11.01
C SER A 293 13.51 -12.61 10.01
N ALA A 294 12.76 -11.53 9.86
CA ALA A 294 11.74 -11.37 8.83
C ALA A 294 11.44 -9.90 8.54
N VAL A 295 10.90 -9.68 7.36
CA VAL A 295 10.31 -8.41 6.94
C VAL A 295 8.84 -8.64 6.61
N LEU A 296 7.95 -7.88 7.26
CA LEU A 296 6.53 -7.83 6.89
C LEU A 296 6.38 -6.89 5.69
N HIS A 297 5.90 -7.43 4.59
CA HIS A 297 5.89 -6.77 3.30
C HIS A 297 4.53 -6.87 2.63
N HIS A 298 4.28 -6.01 1.68
CA HIS A 298 3.17 -6.09 0.74
C HIS A 298 3.65 -5.77 -0.67
N ASP A 299 2.95 -6.28 -1.67
CA ASP A 299 3.33 -6.06 -3.07
C ASP A 299 3.00 -4.62 -3.51
N LEU A 300 4.01 -3.74 -3.43
CA LEU A 300 3.89 -2.33 -3.82
C LEU A 300 3.45 -2.18 -5.29
N ARG A 301 3.81 -3.10 -6.19
CA ARG A 301 3.37 -3.04 -7.58
C ARG A 301 1.87 -3.30 -7.69
N GLN A 302 1.37 -4.31 -6.97
CA GLN A 302 -0.05 -4.59 -6.89
C GLN A 302 -0.82 -3.43 -6.28
N ASP A 303 -0.29 -2.82 -5.21
CA ASP A 303 -0.90 -1.65 -4.57
C ASP A 303 -0.97 -0.45 -5.50
N MET A 304 0.11 -0.13 -6.21
CA MET A 304 0.13 0.97 -7.17
C MET A 304 -0.83 0.73 -8.34
N ARG A 305 -0.90 -0.49 -8.85
CA ARG A 305 -1.89 -0.89 -9.87
C ARG A 305 -3.32 -0.68 -9.35
N HIS A 306 -3.61 -1.16 -8.15
CA HIS A 306 -4.93 -1.05 -7.52
C HIS A 306 -5.31 0.42 -7.26
N ALA A 307 -4.40 1.22 -6.71
CA ALA A 307 -4.62 2.65 -6.50
C ALA A 307 -4.95 3.40 -7.81
N CYS A 308 -4.21 3.11 -8.88
CA CYS A 308 -4.48 3.68 -10.20
C CYS A 308 -5.83 3.22 -10.78
N GLN A 309 -6.21 1.95 -10.57
CA GLN A 309 -7.52 1.43 -10.98
C GLN A 309 -8.66 2.14 -10.24
N ILE A 310 -8.52 2.39 -8.94
CA ILE A 310 -9.49 3.15 -8.13
C ILE A 310 -9.66 4.56 -8.70
N VAL A 311 -8.56 5.24 -9.03
CA VAL A 311 -8.63 6.57 -9.68
C VAL A 311 -9.35 6.50 -11.03
N MET A 312 -9.06 5.51 -11.87
CA MET A 312 -9.77 5.32 -13.13
C MET A 312 -11.26 5.03 -12.96
N GLN A 313 -11.63 4.25 -11.92
CA GLN A 313 -13.03 3.97 -11.56
C GLN A 313 -13.76 5.22 -11.09
N ALA A 314 -13.13 6.07 -10.28
CA ALA A 314 -13.68 7.37 -9.87
C ALA A 314 -14.06 8.24 -11.09
N HIS A 315 -13.26 8.20 -12.11
CA HIS A 315 -13.51 8.89 -13.38
C HIS A 315 -14.36 8.09 -14.39
N ARG A 316 -14.95 6.96 -13.99
CA ARG A 316 -15.74 6.06 -14.83
C ARG A 316 -14.97 5.57 -16.08
N ALA A 317 -13.65 5.53 -15.98
CA ALA A 317 -12.77 5.03 -17.01
C ALA A 317 -12.61 3.50 -16.96
N LEU A 318 -12.85 2.91 -15.80
CA LEU A 318 -13.01 1.48 -15.59
C LEU A 318 -14.38 1.18 -14.98
N PRO A 319 -15.00 0.02 -15.30
CA PRO A 319 -16.21 -0.42 -14.63
C PRO A 319 -15.92 -0.83 -13.18
N GLY A 320 -16.98 -0.84 -12.36
CA GLY A 320 -16.91 -1.22 -10.94
C GLY A 320 -16.91 -0.02 -10.00
N ALA A 321 -17.16 -0.30 -8.72
CA ALA A 321 -17.07 0.69 -7.67
C ALA A 321 -15.61 0.87 -7.24
N ALA A 322 -15.25 2.08 -6.90
CA ALA A 322 -13.96 2.39 -6.29
C ALA A 322 -13.93 1.81 -4.87
N HIS A 323 -13.44 0.60 -4.72
CA HIS A 323 -13.37 -0.12 -3.45
C HIS A 323 -12.00 -0.77 -3.29
N ALA A 324 -11.45 -0.69 -2.09
CA ALA A 324 -10.18 -1.32 -1.76
C ALA A 324 -10.36 -2.38 -0.67
N TRP A 325 -9.67 -3.50 -0.82
CA TRP A 325 -9.48 -4.52 0.21
C TRP A 325 -8.05 -4.41 0.72
N PRO A 326 -7.79 -4.68 2.00
CA PRO A 326 -6.43 -4.70 2.51
C PRO A 326 -5.56 -5.67 1.71
N SER A 327 -4.34 -5.22 1.40
CA SER A 327 -3.35 -6.04 0.71
C SER A 327 -2.88 -7.19 1.61
N PRO A 328 -2.58 -8.37 1.07
CA PRO A 328 -2.05 -9.48 1.86
C PRO A 328 -0.73 -9.11 2.53
N ILE A 329 -0.59 -9.45 3.82
CA ILE A 329 0.66 -9.34 4.55
C ILE A 329 1.54 -10.52 4.17
N GLN A 330 2.72 -10.25 3.62
CA GLN A 330 3.74 -11.25 3.29
C GLN A 330 4.81 -11.26 4.38
N VAL A 331 5.14 -12.44 4.88
CA VAL A 331 6.28 -12.64 5.79
C VAL A 331 7.46 -13.06 4.94
N ILE A 332 8.38 -12.13 4.72
CA ILE A 332 9.58 -12.35 3.91
C ILE A 332 10.74 -12.74 4.83
N THR A 333 11.39 -13.84 4.47
CA THR A 333 12.58 -14.40 5.12
C THR A 333 13.71 -14.47 4.09
N PRO A 334 14.95 -14.83 4.46
CA PRO A 334 16.03 -15.01 3.47
C PRO A 334 15.69 -16.00 2.35
N TYR A 335 14.76 -16.94 2.60
CA TYR A 335 14.48 -18.06 1.69
C TYR A 335 13.33 -17.80 0.70
N ASN A 336 12.46 -16.82 0.96
CA ASN A 336 11.30 -16.48 0.10
C ASN A 336 11.32 -15.05 -0.41
N THR A 337 12.51 -14.44 -0.50
CA THR A 337 12.69 -13.10 -1.09
C THR A 337 12.16 -13.10 -2.53
N PRO A 338 11.30 -12.13 -2.94
CA PRO A 338 10.74 -12.07 -4.28
C PRO A 338 11.80 -12.04 -5.38
N MET A 339 11.46 -12.57 -6.58
CA MET A 339 12.34 -12.49 -7.76
C MET A 339 12.62 -11.03 -8.13
N GLY A 340 13.86 -10.71 -8.41
CA GLY A 340 14.34 -9.33 -8.59
C GLY A 340 15.23 -8.83 -7.45
N PHE A 341 15.17 -9.50 -6.30
CA PHE A 341 16.16 -9.38 -5.24
C PHE A 341 17.08 -10.59 -5.31
N PRO A 342 18.40 -10.47 -5.57
CA PRO A 342 19.30 -11.61 -5.65
C PRO A 342 19.23 -12.45 -4.36
N ARG A 343 19.13 -13.76 -4.47
CA ARG A 343 19.17 -14.68 -3.30
C ARG A 343 20.59 -14.75 -2.76
N PRO A 344 20.78 -15.00 -1.45
CA PRO A 344 22.11 -15.33 -0.94
C PRO A 344 22.61 -16.59 -1.66
N ASP A 345 23.85 -16.53 -2.16
CA ASP A 345 24.54 -17.72 -2.63
C ASP A 345 24.72 -18.68 -1.44
N HIS A 346 24.34 -19.93 -1.62
CA HIS A 346 24.52 -21.00 -0.63
C HIS A 346 25.95 -21.48 -0.59
#